data_d65c7ebf1f13a405173055c6cb2a84dc
#
_entry.id   d65c7ebf1f13a405173055c6cb2a84dc
#
_cell.length_a   1.000
_cell.length_b   1.000
_cell.length_c   1.000
_cell.angle_alpha   90.00
_cell.angle_beta   90.00
_cell.angle_gamma   90.00
#
_symmetry.space_group_name_H-M   'P 1'
#
loop_
_entity.id
_entity.type
_entity.pdbx_description
1 polymer ?
#
loop_
_entity_poly.entity_id
_entity_poly.type
_entity_poly.pdbx_seq_one_letter_code
_entity_poly.pdbx_strand_id
1 'polypeptide(L)'
;MTTTERIEVTRPISAEASTIFATLCDPNGHVAIDSSGMLMSAEGDPVAAAGDTFVVHMDREALNDYPLGLYDVTVTISTFERDREIAWTILGLIRPPIGHVYGYRLEPIEGGTVVTSYYDWSDIHPDWRDAGIFPVLSETALRATLGILARTVAPGAPRPGA
;
A
#
# COMPACT_ATOMS: atom_id res chain seq x y z
N MET A 1 -12.92 -24.40 9.33
CA MET A 1 -11.86 -23.80 8.51
C MET A 1 -11.82 -22.30 8.75
N THR A 2 -10.65 -21.80 9.10
CA THR A 2 -10.47 -20.36 9.32
C THR A 2 -10.27 -19.70 7.96
N THR A 3 -11.11 -18.73 7.61
CA THR A 3 -10.91 -17.94 6.41
C THR A 3 -9.76 -16.97 6.63
N THR A 4 -8.79 -16.96 5.73
CA THR A 4 -7.67 -16.02 5.81
C THR A 4 -8.16 -14.62 5.48
N GLU A 5 -7.98 -13.70 6.41
CA GLU A 5 -8.38 -12.29 6.24
C GLU A 5 -7.17 -11.44 5.81
N ARG A 6 -6.44 -11.96 4.84
CA ARG A 6 -5.23 -11.34 4.30
C ARG A 6 -5.03 -11.77 2.85
N ILE A 7 -4.66 -10.82 2.01
CA ILE A 7 -4.26 -11.05 0.62
C ILE A 7 -2.79 -10.70 0.49
N GLU A 8 -2.02 -11.55 -0.16
CA GLU A 8 -0.61 -11.28 -0.48
C GLU A 8 -0.35 -11.58 -1.95
N VAL A 9 0.37 -10.69 -2.62
CA VAL A 9 0.87 -10.90 -3.98
C VAL A 9 2.35 -10.57 -4.02
N THR A 10 3.13 -11.30 -4.83
CA THR A 10 4.57 -11.11 -4.92
C THR A 10 5.00 -10.80 -6.35
N ARG A 11 6.09 -10.04 -6.46
CA ARG A 11 6.73 -9.76 -7.75
C ARG A 11 8.23 -9.57 -7.53
N PRO A 12 9.09 -10.29 -8.27
CA PRO A 12 10.51 -9.98 -8.33
C PRO A 12 10.71 -8.69 -9.13
N ILE A 13 11.52 -7.77 -8.60
CA ILE A 13 11.80 -6.47 -9.24
C ILE A 13 13.32 -6.31 -9.34
N SER A 14 13.81 -5.87 -10.50
CA SER A 14 15.23 -5.65 -10.78
C SER A 14 15.72 -4.32 -10.23
N ALA A 15 15.58 -4.14 -8.91
CA ALA A 15 16.06 -2.98 -8.19
C ALA A 15 16.48 -3.40 -6.79
N GLU A 16 17.38 -2.63 -6.19
CA GLU A 16 17.82 -2.88 -4.81
C GLU A 16 16.68 -2.59 -3.83
N ALA A 17 16.67 -3.31 -2.73
CA ALA A 17 15.66 -3.13 -1.67
C ALA A 17 15.63 -1.69 -1.16
N SER A 18 16.79 -1.05 -1.01
CA SER A 18 16.88 0.34 -0.56
C SER A 18 16.19 1.32 -1.51
N THR A 19 16.33 1.10 -2.82
CA THR A 19 15.69 1.94 -3.85
C THR A 19 14.17 1.79 -3.81
N ILE A 20 13.69 0.56 -3.70
CA ILE A 20 12.26 0.27 -3.60
C ILE A 20 11.70 0.86 -2.32
N PHE A 21 12.40 0.63 -1.20
CA PHE A 21 11.96 1.09 0.12
C PHE A 21 11.86 2.61 0.20
N ALA A 22 12.80 3.33 -0.43
CA ALA A 22 12.77 4.79 -0.49
C ALA A 22 11.49 5.30 -1.17
N THR A 23 11.04 4.64 -2.24
CA THR A 23 9.78 4.98 -2.90
C THR A 23 8.59 4.75 -1.97
N LEU A 24 8.62 3.66 -1.20
CA LEU A 24 7.53 3.32 -0.27
C LEU A 24 7.51 4.22 0.97
N CYS A 25 8.63 4.83 1.33
CA CYS A 25 8.71 5.81 2.42
C CYS A 25 8.29 7.21 2.01
N ASP A 26 8.34 7.51 0.71
CA ASP A 26 8.02 8.84 0.18
C ASP A 26 6.51 8.97 -0.01
N PRO A 27 5.85 9.96 0.62
CA PRO A 27 4.42 10.19 0.41
C PRO A 27 4.05 10.33 -1.08
N ASN A 28 4.89 11.00 -1.87
CA ASN A 28 4.67 11.11 -3.30
C ASN A 28 4.89 9.78 -4.04
N GLY A 29 5.66 8.87 -3.46
CA GLY A 29 5.81 7.51 -3.98
C GLY A 29 4.50 6.74 -3.94
N HIS A 30 3.72 6.90 -2.88
CA HIS A 30 2.39 6.28 -2.78
C HIS A 30 1.46 6.76 -3.89
N VAL A 31 1.50 8.05 -4.19
CA VAL A 31 0.70 8.62 -5.30
C VAL A 31 1.20 8.07 -6.64
N ALA A 32 2.53 8.02 -6.84
CA ALA A 32 3.14 7.58 -8.09
C ALA A 32 2.79 6.13 -8.44
N ILE A 33 2.66 5.25 -7.45
CA ILE A 33 2.38 3.82 -7.68
C ILE A 33 0.89 3.46 -7.54
N ASP A 34 0.03 4.42 -7.23
CA ASP A 34 -1.40 4.17 -7.07
C ASP A 34 -2.02 3.62 -8.35
N SER A 35 -2.73 2.50 -8.24
CA SER A 35 -3.43 1.87 -9.36
C SER A 35 -4.92 2.20 -9.39
N SER A 36 -5.44 2.88 -8.38
CA SER A 36 -6.88 3.19 -8.27
C SER A 36 -7.28 4.51 -8.93
N GLY A 37 -6.34 5.46 -9.02
CA GLY A 37 -6.63 6.81 -9.46
C GLY A 37 -7.17 7.73 -8.37
N MET A 38 -7.37 7.21 -7.14
CA MET A 38 -7.89 8.01 -6.04
C MET A 38 -6.86 8.95 -5.43
N LEU A 39 -5.59 8.59 -5.41
CA LEU A 39 -4.54 9.38 -4.77
C LEU A 39 -4.11 10.49 -5.71
N MET A 40 -4.49 11.73 -5.38
CA MET A 40 -4.17 12.89 -6.22
C MET A 40 -2.82 13.51 -5.87
N SER A 41 -2.56 13.69 -4.58
CA SER A 41 -1.33 14.31 -4.07
C SER A 41 -1.14 13.92 -2.61
N ALA A 42 0.07 14.17 -2.09
CA ALA A 42 0.39 13.86 -0.71
C ALA A 42 1.24 14.97 -0.11
N GLU A 43 1.18 15.10 1.22
CA GLU A 43 1.93 16.09 1.99
C GLU A 43 2.61 15.41 3.16
N GLY A 44 3.89 15.70 3.36
CA GLY A 44 4.70 15.18 4.44
C GLY A 44 6.10 14.83 3.98
N ASP A 45 6.99 14.66 4.95
CA ASP A 45 8.35 14.20 4.71
C ASP A 45 8.37 12.67 4.54
N PRO A 46 9.41 12.12 3.91
CA PRO A 46 9.59 10.67 3.91
C PRO A 46 9.57 10.10 5.32
N VAL A 47 8.87 8.98 5.51
CA VAL A 47 8.75 8.36 6.82
C VAL A 47 10.05 7.64 7.20
N ALA A 48 10.36 7.61 8.48
CA ALA A 48 11.62 7.06 9.00
C ALA A 48 11.41 6.11 10.17
N ALA A 49 10.20 5.98 10.70
CA ALA A 49 9.91 5.14 11.86
C ALA A 49 8.42 4.83 11.97
N ALA A 50 8.10 3.78 12.72
CA ALA A 50 6.71 3.53 13.11
C ALA A 50 6.18 4.73 13.91
N GLY A 51 4.93 5.10 13.67
CA GLY A 51 4.30 6.28 14.24
C GLY A 51 4.38 7.53 13.37
N ASP A 52 5.27 7.55 12.37
CA ASP A 52 5.32 8.67 11.42
C ASP A 52 4.04 8.70 10.59
N THR A 53 3.64 9.91 10.20
CA THR A 53 2.39 10.13 9.45
C THR A 53 2.61 11.01 8.23
N PHE A 54 1.72 10.89 7.27
CA PHE A 54 1.58 11.86 6.18
C PHE A 54 0.12 11.91 5.74
N VAL A 55 -0.23 12.93 4.97
CA VAL A 55 -1.59 13.16 4.49
C VAL A 55 -1.65 12.89 2.99
N VAL A 56 -2.71 12.21 2.55
CA VAL A 56 -3.00 11.99 1.14
C VAL A 56 -4.33 12.64 0.80
N HIS A 57 -4.32 13.42 -0.27
CA HIS A 57 -5.53 14.04 -0.82
C HIS A 57 -6.17 13.07 -1.81
N MET A 58 -7.41 12.67 -1.54
CA MET A 58 -8.13 11.61 -2.23
C MET A 58 -9.29 12.17 -3.03
N ASP A 59 -9.58 11.51 -4.15
CA ASP A 59 -10.81 11.72 -4.90
C ASP A 59 -11.46 10.36 -5.18
N ARG A 60 -12.55 10.05 -4.46
CA ARG A 60 -13.28 8.80 -4.61
C ARG A 60 -14.06 8.71 -5.93
N GLU A 61 -14.25 9.83 -6.60
CA GLU A 61 -14.94 9.87 -7.88
C GLU A 61 -14.31 8.93 -8.91
N ALA A 62 -12.99 8.73 -8.83
CA ALA A 62 -12.26 7.82 -9.72
C ALA A 62 -12.79 6.39 -9.70
N LEU A 63 -13.35 5.92 -8.59
CA LEU A 63 -13.90 4.57 -8.46
C LEU A 63 -15.38 4.49 -8.83
N ASN A 64 -16.08 5.61 -8.84
CA ASN A 64 -17.50 5.71 -9.18
C ASN A 64 -18.36 4.70 -8.39
N ASP A 65 -18.09 4.57 -7.09
CA ASP A 65 -18.82 3.64 -6.21
C ASP A 65 -19.53 4.36 -5.04
N TYR A 66 -18.76 5.00 -4.13
CA TYR A 66 -19.32 5.71 -2.99
C TYR A 66 -19.20 7.23 -3.18
N PRO A 67 -20.23 8.00 -2.80
CA PRO A 67 -20.26 9.46 -3.05
C PRO A 67 -19.46 10.22 -2.00
N LEU A 68 -18.19 9.90 -1.81
CA LEU A 68 -17.31 10.58 -0.85
C LEU A 68 -16.66 11.85 -1.44
N GLY A 69 -16.53 11.92 -2.77
CA GLY A 69 -15.90 13.05 -3.45
C GLY A 69 -14.45 13.27 -3.01
N LEU A 70 -14.10 14.52 -2.77
CA LEU A 70 -12.78 14.93 -2.30
C LEU A 70 -12.68 14.81 -0.79
N TYR A 71 -11.63 14.16 -0.29
CA TYR A 71 -11.36 14.03 1.14
C TYR A 71 -9.89 13.75 1.39
N ASP A 72 -9.46 13.90 2.64
CA ASP A 72 -8.09 13.62 3.04
C ASP A 72 -8.05 12.38 3.92
N VAL A 73 -6.96 11.63 3.81
CA VAL A 73 -6.67 10.57 4.76
C VAL A 73 -5.30 10.82 5.39
N THR A 74 -5.18 10.43 6.66
CA THR A 74 -3.89 10.40 7.35
C THR A 74 -3.38 8.96 7.32
N VAL A 75 -2.20 8.77 6.78
CA VAL A 75 -1.50 7.49 6.79
C VAL A 75 -0.58 7.48 8.02
N THR A 76 -0.70 6.42 8.83
CA THR A 76 0.14 6.22 10.01
C THR A 76 0.94 4.94 9.85
N ILE A 77 2.25 5.03 9.94
CA ILE A 77 3.14 3.86 9.80
C ILE A 77 2.99 3.00 11.05
N SER A 78 2.57 1.75 10.86
CA SER A 78 2.39 0.78 11.95
C SER A 78 3.58 -0.18 12.08
N THR A 79 4.25 -0.51 10.98
CA THR A 79 5.44 -1.35 10.97
C THR A 79 6.51 -0.66 10.13
N PHE A 80 7.72 -0.58 10.67
CA PHE A 80 8.84 0.00 9.94
C PHE A 80 10.11 -0.79 10.26
N GLU A 81 10.62 -1.50 9.27
CA GLU A 81 11.89 -2.22 9.33
C GLU A 81 12.65 -1.88 8.06
N ARG A 82 13.68 -1.06 8.19
CA ARG A 82 14.38 -0.45 7.04
C ARG A 82 14.78 -1.48 6.00
N ASP A 83 14.40 -1.19 4.74
CA ASP A 83 14.67 -2.01 3.56
C ASP A 83 14.09 -3.43 3.63
N ARG A 84 13.19 -3.70 4.58
CA ARG A 84 12.59 -5.02 4.77
C ARG A 84 11.07 -5.00 4.80
N GLU A 85 10.47 -4.11 5.61
CA GLU A 85 9.02 -4.08 5.74
C GLU A 85 8.52 -2.68 6.12
N ILE A 86 7.44 -2.27 5.47
CA ILE A 86 6.71 -1.06 5.83
C ILE A 86 5.21 -1.37 5.73
N ALA A 87 4.47 -0.99 6.77
CA ALA A 87 3.01 -1.15 6.78
C ALA A 87 2.36 0.06 7.42
N TRP A 88 1.10 0.30 7.07
CA TRP A 88 0.38 1.47 7.56
C TRP A 88 -1.11 1.22 7.68
N THR A 89 -1.74 2.08 8.47
CA THR A 89 -3.18 2.22 8.60
C THR A 89 -3.62 3.55 8.02
N ILE A 90 -4.89 3.68 7.75
CA ILE A 90 -5.48 4.88 7.15
C ILE A 90 -6.60 5.40 8.02
N LEU A 91 -6.60 6.70 8.30
CA LEU A 91 -7.69 7.40 8.98
C LEU A 91 -8.22 8.50 8.06
N GLY A 92 -9.46 8.35 7.62
CA GLY A 92 -10.15 9.32 6.78
C GLY A 92 -11.44 9.81 7.44
N LEU A 93 -12.52 9.89 6.66
CA LEU A 93 -13.84 10.35 7.13
C LEU A 93 -14.60 9.28 7.91
N ILE A 94 -14.25 8.02 7.75
CA ILE A 94 -15.01 6.89 8.27
C ILE A 94 -14.80 6.75 9.77
N ARG A 95 -15.89 6.62 10.53
CA ARG A 95 -15.90 6.43 11.98
C ARG A 95 -16.85 5.28 12.34
N PRO A 96 -16.47 4.38 13.29
CA PRO A 96 -15.13 4.30 13.89
C PRO A 96 -14.06 3.98 12.86
N PRO A 97 -12.76 4.20 13.16
CA PRO A 97 -11.68 3.84 12.25
C PRO A 97 -11.73 2.35 11.90
N ILE A 98 -11.46 2.02 10.64
CA ILE A 98 -11.58 0.64 10.16
C ILE A 98 -10.52 -0.27 10.77
N GLY A 99 -9.27 0.13 10.73
CA GLY A 99 -8.18 -0.65 11.31
C GLY A 99 -7.55 -1.67 10.36
N HIS A 100 -7.84 -1.60 9.07
CA HIS A 100 -7.17 -2.46 8.09
C HIS A 100 -5.73 -1.97 7.85
N VAL A 101 -4.88 -2.89 7.41
CA VAL A 101 -3.44 -2.65 7.24
C VAL A 101 -3.02 -2.95 5.81
N TYR A 102 -2.24 -2.05 5.25
CA TYR A 102 -1.57 -2.22 3.96
C TYR A 102 -0.08 -2.31 4.20
N GLY A 103 0.63 -3.13 3.43
CA GLY A 103 2.07 -3.20 3.64
C GLY A 103 2.83 -3.86 2.51
N TYR A 104 4.14 -3.79 2.64
CA TYR A 104 5.11 -4.38 1.70
C TYR A 104 6.23 -5.03 2.50
N ARG A 105 6.59 -6.26 2.09
CA ARG A 105 7.82 -6.91 2.55
C ARG A 105 8.78 -7.04 1.40
N LEU A 106 10.07 -6.81 1.68
CA LEU A 106 11.13 -6.84 0.69
C LEU A 106 12.17 -7.90 1.08
N GLU A 107 12.50 -8.79 0.13
CA GLU A 107 13.51 -9.82 0.31
C GLU A 107 14.55 -9.68 -0.79
N PRO A 108 15.79 -9.26 -0.47
CA PRO A 108 16.86 -9.18 -1.46
C PRO A 108 17.16 -10.56 -2.05
N ILE A 109 17.35 -10.57 -3.36
CA ILE A 109 17.76 -11.76 -4.12
C ILE A 109 18.88 -11.35 -5.08
N GLU A 110 19.50 -12.32 -5.73
CA GLU A 110 20.47 -12.02 -6.78
C GLU A 110 19.79 -11.25 -7.92
N GLY A 111 20.32 -10.08 -8.23
CA GLY A 111 19.82 -9.23 -9.30
C GLY A 111 18.61 -8.38 -8.98
N GLY A 112 18.14 -8.37 -7.73
CA GLY A 112 16.98 -7.56 -7.37
C GLY A 112 16.39 -7.84 -6.02
N THR A 113 15.06 -7.72 -5.94
CA THR A 113 14.29 -7.87 -4.70
C THR A 113 12.96 -8.54 -5.00
N VAL A 114 12.58 -9.52 -4.19
CA VAL A 114 11.19 -10.03 -4.19
C VAL A 114 10.37 -9.10 -3.31
N VAL A 115 9.35 -8.49 -3.88
CA VAL A 115 8.44 -7.59 -3.17
C VAL A 115 7.10 -8.28 -2.97
N THR A 116 6.65 -8.35 -1.72
CA THR A 116 5.32 -8.85 -1.35
C THR A 116 4.45 -7.68 -0.95
N SER A 117 3.35 -7.47 -1.66
CA SER A 117 2.33 -6.50 -1.28
C SER A 117 1.23 -7.25 -0.54
N TYR A 118 0.79 -6.72 0.60
CA TYR A 118 -0.27 -7.36 1.36
C TYR A 118 -1.31 -6.37 1.86
N TYR A 119 -2.53 -6.90 2.04
CA TYR A 119 -3.66 -6.20 2.62
C TYR A 119 -4.29 -7.11 3.67
N ASP A 120 -4.41 -6.62 4.89
CA ASP A 120 -4.85 -7.39 6.05
C ASP A 120 -6.03 -6.71 6.72
N TRP A 121 -7.15 -7.43 6.89
CA TRP A 121 -8.34 -6.93 7.57
C TRP A 121 -8.73 -7.82 8.75
N SER A 122 -7.77 -8.57 9.30
CA SER A 122 -8.02 -9.48 10.42
C SER A 122 -8.38 -8.77 11.72
N ASP A 123 -7.94 -7.52 11.88
CA ASP A 123 -8.12 -6.72 13.10
C ASP A 123 -9.05 -5.51 12.91
N ILE A 124 -9.92 -5.54 11.91
CA ILE A 124 -10.84 -4.42 11.69
C ILE A 124 -11.87 -4.32 12.80
N HIS A 125 -12.38 -3.10 13.01
CA HIS A 125 -13.41 -2.82 14.00
C HIS A 125 -14.64 -3.70 13.77
N PRO A 126 -15.27 -4.25 14.83
CA PRO A 126 -16.42 -5.13 14.70
C PRO A 126 -17.56 -4.56 13.85
N ASP A 127 -17.83 -3.27 13.94
CA ASP A 127 -18.89 -2.62 13.13
C ASP A 127 -18.65 -2.81 11.63
N TRP A 128 -17.38 -2.73 11.19
CA TRP A 128 -17.03 -2.90 9.80
C TRP A 128 -16.97 -4.38 9.39
N ARG A 129 -16.61 -5.24 10.31
CA ARG A 129 -16.67 -6.69 10.07
C ARG A 129 -18.11 -7.14 9.81
N ASP A 130 -19.04 -6.63 10.61
CA ASP A 130 -20.46 -6.96 10.47
C ASP A 130 -21.07 -6.40 9.17
N ALA A 131 -20.49 -5.36 8.60
CA ALA A 131 -20.95 -4.80 7.32
C ALA A 131 -20.74 -5.75 6.14
N GLY A 132 -19.79 -6.70 6.24
CA GLY A 132 -19.59 -7.74 5.25
C GLY A 132 -19.03 -7.28 3.90
N ILE A 133 -18.37 -6.11 3.87
CA ILE A 133 -17.84 -5.52 2.63
C ILE A 133 -16.35 -5.79 2.40
N PHE A 134 -15.68 -6.44 3.36
CA PHE A 134 -14.24 -6.69 3.24
C PHE A 134 -13.94 -8.05 2.61
N PRO A 135 -12.86 -8.16 1.81
CA PRO A 135 -11.85 -7.12 1.54
C PRO A 135 -12.36 -6.03 0.58
N VAL A 136 -11.94 -4.78 0.81
CA VAL A 136 -12.25 -3.65 -0.08
C VAL A 136 -11.18 -3.45 -1.16
N LEU A 137 -10.13 -4.26 -1.12
CA LEU A 137 -9.03 -4.23 -2.08
C LEU A 137 -8.86 -5.65 -2.65
N SER A 138 -8.72 -5.75 -3.97
CA SER A 138 -8.60 -7.05 -4.65
C SER A 138 -7.14 -7.45 -4.85
N GLU A 139 -6.92 -8.74 -5.06
CA GLU A 139 -5.62 -9.27 -5.48
C GLU A 139 -5.14 -8.61 -6.78
N THR A 140 -6.05 -8.42 -7.73
CA THR A 140 -5.74 -7.75 -9.00
C THR A 140 -5.24 -6.33 -8.78
N ALA A 141 -5.85 -5.58 -7.86
CA ALA A 141 -5.40 -4.22 -7.53
C ALA A 141 -3.99 -4.22 -6.94
N LEU A 142 -3.67 -5.17 -6.04
CA LEU A 142 -2.32 -5.30 -5.49
C LEU A 142 -1.30 -5.64 -6.58
N ARG A 143 -1.65 -6.52 -7.51
CA ARG A 143 -0.78 -6.86 -8.64
C ARG A 143 -0.52 -5.67 -9.55
N ALA A 144 -1.54 -4.88 -9.81
CA ALA A 144 -1.41 -3.66 -10.63
C ALA A 144 -0.46 -2.66 -9.97
N THR A 145 -0.59 -2.44 -8.67
CA THR A 145 0.29 -1.55 -7.92
C THR A 145 1.75 -2.03 -7.96
N LEU A 146 1.99 -3.33 -7.82
CA LEU A 146 3.34 -3.89 -7.94
C LEU A 146 3.93 -3.69 -9.34
N GLY A 147 3.09 -3.77 -10.38
CA GLY A 147 3.53 -3.50 -11.75
C GLY A 147 3.96 -2.03 -11.94
N ILE A 148 3.20 -1.11 -11.36
CA ILE A 148 3.53 0.31 -11.40
C ILE A 148 4.80 0.60 -10.58
N LEU A 149 4.93 -0.02 -9.41
CA LEU A 149 6.15 0.09 -8.60
C LEU A 149 7.38 -0.37 -9.40
N ALA A 150 7.29 -1.53 -10.04
CA ALA A 150 8.39 -2.05 -10.86
C ALA A 150 8.78 -1.07 -11.97
N ARG A 151 7.80 -0.52 -12.67
CA ARG A 151 8.04 0.48 -13.73
C ARG A 151 8.64 1.77 -13.16
N THR A 152 8.27 2.15 -11.95
CA THR A 152 8.75 3.37 -11.31
C THR A 152 10.23 3.27 -10.93
N VAL A 153 10.64 2.13 -10.34
CA VAL A 153 12.02 1.97 -9.83
C VAL A 153 12.97 1.33 -10.84
N ALA A 154 12.46 0.59 -11.81
CA ALA A 154 13.27 -0.13 -12.79
C ALA A 154 12.55 -0.18 -14.16
N PRO A 155 12.33 0.99 -14.81
CA PRO A 155 11.56 1.04 -16.05
C PRO A 155 12.22 0.22 -17.16
N GLY A 156 11.45 -0.68 -17.77
CA GLY A 156 11.92 -1.51 -18.89
C GLY A 156 12.84 -2.65 -18.49
N ALA A 157 13.19 -2.81 -17.21
CA ALA A 157 14.06 -3.88 -16.79
C ALA A 157 13.31 -5.24 -16.76
N PRO A 158 13.97 -6.34 -17.20
CA PRO A 158 13.39 -7.66 -17.04
C PRO A 158 13.35 -8.06 -15.56
N ARG A 159 12.50 -9.03 -15.21
CA ARG A 159 12.50 -9.59 -13.87
C ARG A 159 13.83 -10.28 -13.57
N PRO A 160 14.32 -10.24 -12.30
CA PRO A 160 15.53 -10.97 -11.92
C PRO A 160 15.40 -12.45 -12.23
N GLY A 161 16.46 -13.05 -12.73
CA GLY A 161 16.49 -14.47 -13.07
C GLY A 161 15.77 -14.85 -14.36
N ALA A 162 15.33 -13.87 -15.14
CA ALA A 162 14.69 -14.12 -16.42
C ALA A 162 15.75 -14.28 -17.54
#